data_efd6648e3f7f72411ade0173d7e167df
#
_entry.id   efd6648e3f7f72411ade0173d7e167df
#
_cell.length_a   1.000
_cell.length_b   1.000
_cell.length_c   1.000
_cell.angle_alpha   90.00
_cell.angle_beta   90.00
_cell.angle_gamma   90.00
#
_symmetry.space_group_name_H-M   'P 1'
#
loop_
_entity.id
_entity.type
_entity.pdbx_description
1 polymer ?
#
loop_
_entity_poly.entity_id
_entity_poly.type
_entity_poly.pdbx_seq_one_letter_code
_entity_poly.pdbx_strand_id
1 'polypeptide(L)'
;MLLYESYQSPDSIKEMIIDNKSSYDGVANFYYSDFREQTENRVTYSFISEDTVFCYQDTTRSIRLDENVIRMFHVVDDSYYIDDKGVDRVYVYDNFVSLCNVDGRKSIVYSVDGTKPKWIDCPGDESPQIRIIQITKNWYYIELVEKMW
;
A
#
# COMPACT_ATOMS: atom_id res chain seq x y z
N MET A 1 20.17 13.33 -18.67
CA MET A 1 19.61 13.00 -18.17
C MET A 1 19.05 12.78 -17.29
N LEU A 2 18.96 12.78 -16.95
CA LEU A 2 18.39 12.48 -16.24
C LEU A 2 17.73 12.19 -15.49
N LEU A 3 17.46 12.02 -15.17
CA LEU A 3 16.82 11.75 -14.60
C LEU A 3 16.33 11.23 -13.72
N TYR A 4 16.13 10.66 -13.36
CA TYR A 4 15.62 10.21 -12.62
C TYR A 4 15.41 10.27 -11.59
N GLU A 5 15.39 10.63 -11.49
CA GLU A 5 15.19 11.02 -10.50
C GLU A 5 14.08 10.95 -9.66
N SER A 6 13.01 10.80 -9.80
CA SER A 6 11.90 10.36 -9.03
C SER A 6 12.06 8.98 -8.46
N TYR A 7 13.24 8.54 -8.48
CA TYR A 7 13.55 7.19 -8.12
C TYR A 7 13.78 7.08 -6.61
N GLN A 8 12.95 6.32 -5.94
CA GLN A 8 13.06 6.12 -4.50
C GLN A 8 14.05 5.00 -4.22
N SER A 9 15.03 5.27 -3.38
CA SER A 9 15.96 4.22 -2.97
C SER A 9 15.32 3.37 -1.88
N PRO A 10 15.70 2.10 -1.78
CA PRO A 10 15.22 1.25 -0.69
C PRO A 10 15.54 1.81 0.70
N ASP A 11 16.66 2.49 0.85
CA ASP A 11 17.03 3.08 2.13
C ASP A 11 16.09 4.22 2.52
N SER A 12 15.69 5.05 1.57
CA SER A 12 14.72 6.12 1.83
C SER A 12 13.37 5.56 2.25
N ILE A 13 12.93 4.49 1.58
CA ILE A 13 11.68 3.86 1.90
C ILE A 13 11.74 3.22 3.29
N LYS A 14 12.86 2.61 3.61
CA LYS A 14 13.07 2.01 4.92
C LYS A 14 12.97 3.05 6.02
N GLU A 15 13.62 4.22 5.85
CA GLU A 15 13.55 5.30 6.81
C GLU A 15 12.12 5.81 6.98
N MET A 16 11.40 5.97 5.87
CA MET A 16 10.02 6.41 5.89
C MET A 16 9.16 5.51 6.76
N ILE A 17 9.30 4.20 6.60
CA ILE A 17 8.50 3.24 7.34
C ILE A 17 8.96 3.14 8.79
N ILE A 18 10.27 3.03 9.03
CA ILE A 18 10.79 2.85 10.38
C ILE A 18 10.51 4.06 11.26
N ASP A 19 10.68 5.26 10.73
CA ASP A 19 10.46 6.48 11.48
C ASP A 19 9.00 6.66 11.88
N ASN A 20 8.09 5.99 11.17
CA ASN A 20 6.65 6.12 11.40
C ASN A 20 5.99 4.74 11.56
N LYS A 21 6.74 3.78 12.08
CA LYS A 21 6.34 2.38 12.07
C LYS A 21 4.99 2.12 12.72
N SER A 22 4.74 2.70 13.87
CA SER A 22 3.47 2.44 14.56
C SER A 22 2.27 2.90 13.73
N SER A 23 2.41 4.00 13.02
CA SER A 23 1.33 4.52 12.17
C SER A 23 1.15 3.66 10.92
N TYR A 24 2.24 3.26 10.27
CA TYR A 24 2.14 2.38 9.10
C TYR A 24 1.54 1.03 9.47
N ASP A 25 2.02 0.42 10.55
CA ASP A 25 1.48 -0.85 11.02
C ASP A 25 0.01 -0.71 11.41
N GLY A 26 -0.33 0.39 12.07
CA GLY A 26 -1.70 0.65 12.49
C GLY A 26 -2.67 0.81 11.34
N VAL A 27 -2.26 1.55 10.30
CA VAL A 27 -3.10 1.73 9.11
C VAL A 27 -3.26 0.39 8.38
N ALA A 28 -2.18 -0.37 8.22
CA ALA A 28 -2.26 -1.67 7.56
C ALA A 28 -3.20 -2.61 8.32
N ASN A 29 -3.07 -2.65 9.63
CA ASN A 29 -3.91 -3.52 10.46
C ASN A 29 -5.36 -3.10 10.43
N PHE A 30 -5.64 -1.80 10.34
CA PHE A 30 -7.00 -1.31 10.20
C PHE A 30 -7.67 -1.88 8.95
N TYR A 31 -6.99 -1.75 7.81
CA TYR A 31 -7.54 -2.25 6.55
C TYR A 31 -7.66 -3.78 6.57
N TYR A 32 -6.65 -4.46 7.10
CA TYR A 32 -6.68 -5.92 7.14
C TYR A 32 -7.81 -6.43 8.01
N SER A 33 -8.06 -5.79 9.14
CA SER A 33 -9.16 -6.17 10.04
C SER A 33 -10.50 -6.02 9.36
N ASP A 34 -10.70 -4.94 8.61
CA ASP A 34 -11.93 -4.76 7.86
C ASP A 34 -12.07 -5.81 6.77
N PHE A 35 -10.97 -6.06 6.04
CA PHE A 35 -10.97 -7.05 4.97
C PHE A 35 -11.35 -8.44 5.46
N ARG A 36 -10.87 -8.82 6.65
CA ARG A 36 -11.17 -10.15 7.19
C ARG A 36 -12.64 -10.36 7.50
N GLU A 37 -13.40 -9.29 7.67
CA GLU A 37 -14.82 -9.38 7.88
C GLU A 37 -15.60 -9.47 6.59
N GLN A 38 -14.92 -9.36 5.46
CA GLN A 38 -15.55 -9.48 4.15
C GLN A 38 -15.43 -10.91 3.64
N THR A 39 -16.24 -11.24 2.65
CA THR A 39 -16.17 -12.55 1.98
C THR A 39 -15.40 -12.47 0.67
N GLU A 40 -14.89 -11.30 0.35
CA GLU A 40 -14.19 -11.08 -0.91
C GLU A 40 -12.75 -11.57 -0.85
N ASN A 41 -12.21 -11.97 -2.01
CA ASN A 41 -10.82 -12.37 -2.11
C ASN A 41 -9.89 -11.17 -2.20
N ARG A 42 -10.40 -10.03 -2.61
CA ARG A 42 -9.65 -8.80 -2.74
C ARG A 42 -10.60 -7.63 -2.53
N VAL A 43 -10.16 -6.65 -1.76
CA VAL A 43 -10.93 -5.44 -1.53
C VAL A 43 -10.06 -4.24 -1.84
N THR A 44 -10.65 -3.26 -2.51
CA THR A 44 -9.98 -2.00 -2.84
C THR A 44 -10.62 -0.88 -2.05
N TYR A 45 -9.79 -0.07 -1.43
CA TYR A 45 -10.24 1.07 -0.64
C TYR A 45 -9.68 2.36 -1.24
N SER A 46 -10.41 3.45 -1.06
CA SER A 46 -9.89 4.76 -1.39
C SER A 46 -10.43 5.78 -0.40
N PHE A 47 -9.76 6.91 -0.29
CA PHE A 47 -10.24 7.99 0.56
C PHE A 47 -11.33 8.76 -0.15
N ILE A 48 -12.37 9.14 0.60
CA ILE A 48 -13.36 10.09 0.13
C ILE A 48 -13.10 11.43 0.78
N SER A 49 -12.76 11.41 2.07
CA SER A 49 -12.49 12.60 2.84
C SER A 49 -11.52 12.22 3.96
N GLU A 50 -11.17 13.19 4.81
CA GLU A 50 -10.19 12.95 5.88
C GLU A 50 -10.62 11.91 6.89
N ASP A 51 -11.92 11.70 7.06
CA ASP A 51 -12.44 10.80 8.09
C ASP A 51 -13.23 9.62 7.54
N THR A 52 -13.25 9.43 6.23
CA THR A 52 -14.05 8.37 5.62
C THR A 52 -13.27 7.64 4.55
N VAL A 53 -13.36 6.32 4.57
CA VAL A 53 -12.77 5.44 3.58
C VAL A 53 -13.89 4.76 2.82
N PHE A 54 -13.74 4.72 1.51
CA PHE A 54 -14.73 4.15 0.62
C PHE A 54 -14.25 2.80 0.09
N CYS A 55 -15.15 1.82 0.09
CA CYS A 55 -14.87 0.48 -0.41
C CYS A 55 -15.38 0.36 -1.83
N TYR A 56 -14.48 0.13 -2.78
CA TYR A 56 -14.83 0.10 -4.20
C TYR A 56 -15.76 -1.04 -4.58
N GLN A 57 -15.60 -2.19 -3.95
CA GLN A 57 -16.39 -3.36 -4.31
C GLN A 57 -17.86 -3.21 -3.92
N ASP A 58 -18.12 -2.33 -2.97
CA ASP A 58 -19.47 -2.07 -2.51
C ASP A 58 -19.64 -0.56 -2.36
N THR A 59 -20.24 0.06 -3.37
CA THR A 59 -20.38 1.51 -3.42
C THR A 59 -21.28 2.07 -2.35
N THR A 60 -22.06 1.24 -1.69
CA THR A 60 -22.90 1.69 -0.57
C THR A 60 -22.16 1.64 0.75
N ARG A 61 -20.95 1.12 0.76
CA ARG A 61 -20.21 0.88 1.98
C ARG A 61 -19.10 1.90 2.13
N SER A 62 -19.18 2.66 3.19
CA SER A 62 -18.10 3.56 3.58
C SER A 62 -17.79 3.32 5.06
N ILE A 63 -16.56 3.59 5.44
CA ILE A 63 -16.09 3.36 6.80
C ILE A 63 -15.68 4.69 7.39
N ARG A 64 -16.31 5.04 8.51
CA ARG A 64 -15.93 6.24 9.22
C ARG A 64 -14.80 5.93 10.20
N LEU A 65 -13.76 6.73 10.17
CA LEU A 65 -12.57 6.51 10.99
C LEU A 65 -12.71 7.25 12.33
N ASP A 66 -12.21 6.62 13.41
CA ASP A 66 -12.15 7.32 14.68
C ASP A 66 -10.88 8.19 14.75
N GLU A 67 -10.77 9.01 15.78
CA GLU A 67 -9.67 9.98 15.89
C GLU A 67 -8.29 9.33 15.89
N ASN A 68 -8.15 8.20 16.55
CA ASN A 68 -6.86 7.52 16.63
C ASN A 68 -6.43 7.02 15.25
N VAL A 69 -7.36 6.46 14.52
CA VAL A 69 -7.10 5.97 13.16
C VAL A 69 -6.80 7.14 12.24
N ILE A 70 -7.57 8.23 12.35
CA ILE A 70 -7.33 9.43 11.55
C ILE A 70 -5.90 9.94 11.76
N ARG A 71 -5.44 9.96 13.00
CA ARG A 71 -4.08 10.41 13.30
C ARG A 71 -3.03 9.54 12.60
N MET A 72 -3.21 8.22 12.66
CA MET A 72 -2.29 7.31 11.97
C MET A 72 -2.32 7.54 10.46
N PHE A 73 -3.50 7.75 9.90
CA PHE A 73 -3.64 8.01 8.48
C PHE A 73 -2.91 9.28 8.08
N HIS A 74 -3.02 10.34 8.90
CA HIS A 74 -2.32 11.59 8.62
C HIS A 74 -0.79 11.40 8.61
N VAL A 75 -0.27 10.62 9.55
CA VAL A 75 1.17 10.36 9.58
C VAL A 75 1.61 9.62 8.32
N VAL A 76 0.84 8.61 7.91
CA VAL A 76 1.17 7.87 6.69
C VAL A 76 1.08 8.79 5.48
N ASP A 77 0.01 9.55 5.36
CA ASP A 77 -0.19 10.43 4.20
C ASP A 77 0.89 11.51 4.12
N ASP A 78 1.28 12.09 5.26
CA ASP A 78 2.30 13.11 5.29
C ASP A 78 3.70 12.58 5.03
N SER A 79 3.99 11.36 5.45
CA SER A 79 5.32 10.78 5.34
C SER A 79 5.51 9.95 4.07
N TYR A 80 4.43 9.39 3.52
CA TYR A 80 4.51 8.58 2.32
C TYR A 80 4.92 9.45 1.15
N TYR A 81 6.04 9.08 0.52
CA TYR A 81 6.59 9.92 -0.51
C TYR A 81 7.22 9.06 -1.59
N ILE A 82 6.38 8.53 -2.43
CA ILE A 82 6.82 7.72 -3.56
C ILE A 82 6.30 8.40 -4.82
N ASP A 83 7.21 8.86 -5.67
CA ASP A 83 6.90 9.59 -6.90
C ASP A 83 6.10 10.87 -6.64
N ASP A 84 6.39 11.54 -5.53
CA ASP A 84 5.73 12.80 -5.16
C ASP A 84 4.20 12.69 -5.04
N LYS A 85 3.72 11.51 -4.72
CA LYS A 85 2.29 11.26 -4.59
C LYS A 85 1.99 10.55 -3.28
N GLY A 86 0.87 10.91 -2.68
CA GLY A 86 0.42 10.24 -1.46
C GLY A 86 -0.27 8.92 -1.76
N VAL A 87 -0.73 8.28 -0.70
CA VAL A 87 -1.53 7.06 -0.82
C VAL A 87 -2.95 7.44 -1.14
N ASP A 88 -3.45 7.01 -2.29
CA ASP A 88 -4.86 7.24 -2.63
C ASP A 88 -5.62 5.93 -2.85
N ARG A 89 -4.93 4.81 -2.87
CA ARG A 89 -5.55 3.50 -3.00
C ARG A 89 -4.88 2.48 -2.10
N VAL A 90 -5.70 1.58 -1.59
CA VAL A 90 -5.22 0.46 -0.79
C VAL A 90 -5.88 -0.80 -1.31
N TYR A 91 -5.07 -1.79 -1.63
CA TYR A 91 -5.56 -3.12 -2.03
C TYR A 91 -5.26 -4.09 -0.91
N VAL A 92 -6.27 -4.85 -0.51
CA VAL A 92 -6.07 -5.92 0.48
C VAL A 92 -6.45 -7.24 -0.18
N TYR A 93 -5.55 -8.20 -0.12
CA TYR A 93 -5.73 -9.51 -0.72
C TYR A 93 -4.88 -10.53 0.04
N ASP A 94 -5.40 -11.73 0.21
CA ASP A 94 -4.74 -12.77 1.00
C ASP A 94 -4.35 -12.23 2.37
N ASN A 95 -3.08 -12.16 2.68
CA ASN A 95 -2.57 -11.59 3.94
C ASN A 95 -1.70 -10.37 3.69
N PHE A 96 -2.02 -9.59 2.66
CA PHE A 96 -1.25 -8.43 2.24
C PHE A 96 -2.09 -7.17 2.18
N VAL A 97 -1.50 -6.06 2.60
CA VAL A 97 -2.11 -4.74 2.46
C VAL A 97 -1.16 -3.88 1.63
N SER A 98 -1.61 -3.49 0.45
CA SER A 98 -0.80 -2.73 -0.49
C SER A 98 -1.21 -1.27 -0.49
N LEU A 99 -0.30 -0.39 -0.12
CA LEU A 99 -0.52 1.06 -0.15
C LEU A 99 0.12 1.62 -1.41
N CYS A 100 -0.68 2.28 -2.23
CA CYS A 100 -0.18 2.80 -3.49
C CYS A 100 -0.92 4.07 -3.89
N ASN A 101 -0.50 4.65 -5.01
CA ASN A 101 -1.23 5.75 -5.61
C ASN A 101 -1.97 5.24 -6.85
N VAL A 102 -2.69 6.14 -7.51
CA VAL A 102 -3.52 5.78 -8.65
C VAL A 102 -2.71 5.20 -9.81
N ASP A 103 -1.44 5.53 -9.87
CA ASP A 103 -0.54 5.01 -10.89
C ASP A 103 -0.34 3.50 -10.74
N GLY A 104 -0.26 3.02 -9.52
CA GLY A 104 -0.20 1.59 -9.24
C GLY A 104 1.08 0.88 -9.61
N ARG A 105 2.11 1.62 -10.04
CA ARG A 105 3.36 1.01 -10.48
C ARG A 105 4.34 0.76 -9.36
N LYS A 106 4.16 1.47 -8.26
CA LYS A 106 4.99 1.32 -7.07
C LYS A 106 4.08 1.25 -5.86
N SER A 107 4.41 0.36 -4.94
CA SER A 107 3.62 0.22 -3.73
C SER A 107 4.49 -0.26 -2.59
N ILE A 108 4.04 0.01 -1.39
CA ILE A 108 4.60 -0.65 -0.22
C ILE A 108 3.54 -1.62 0.30
N VAL A 109 3.97 -2.81 0.64
CA VAL A 109 3.06 -3.88 0.99
C VAL A 109 3.38 -4.40 2.38
N TYR A 110 2.38 -4.42 3.22
CA TYR A 110 2.46 -5.01 4.54
C TYR A 110 2.06 -6.48 4.43
N SER A 111 2.93 -7.37 4.89
CA SER A 111 2.67 -8.80 4.94
C SER A 111 2.40 -9.18 6.38
N VAL A 112 1.19 -9.66 6.65
CA VAL A 112 0.76 -9.94 8.02
C VAL A 112 1.63 -11.01 8.66
N ASP A 113 1.97 -12.05 7.91
CA ASP A 113 2.80 -13.16 8.42
C ASP A 113 4.26 -13.08 7.98
N GLY A 114 4.64 -12.01 7.31
CA GLY A 114 6.01 -11.82 6.85
C GLY A 114 6.36 -12.49 5.55
N THR A 115 5.47 -13.27 4.95
CA THR A 115 5.76 -13.93 3.68
C THR A 115 5.92 -12.91 2.56
N LYS A 116 6.75 -13.26 1.59
CA LYS A 116 7.02 -12.39 0.44
C LYS A 116 5.74 -12.23 -0.38
N PRO A 117 5.33 -10.99 -0.65
CA PRO A 117 4.14 -10.77 -1.45
C PRO A 117 4.40 -11.02 -2.93
N LYS A 118 3.31 -11.10 -3.69
CA LYS A 118 3.36 -11.17 -5.14
C LYS A 118 2.60 -9.98 -5.69
N TRP A 119 2.82 -9.70 -6.95
CA TRP A 119 2.11 -8.59 -7.60
C TRP A 119 0.64 -8.95 -7.77
N ILE A 120 -0.22 -8.09 -7.31
CA ILE A 120 -1.65 -8.37 -7.22
C ILE A 120 -2.32 -8.59 -8.57
N ASP A 121 -1.84 -7.90 -9.59
CA ASP A 121 -2.44 -7.96 -10.91
C ASP A 121 -1.69 -8.86 -11.87
N CYS A 122 -0.89 -9.79 -11.36
CA CYS A 122 -0.11 -10.71 -12.19
C CYS A 122 -0.61 -12.13 -12.01
N PRO A 123 -1.61 -12.54 -12.78
CA PRO A 123 -2.03 -13.92 -12.73
C PRO A 123 -1.09 -14.77 -13.59
N GLY A 124 -0.53 -15.79 -12.99
CA GLY A 124 0.18 -16.83 -13.73
C GLY A 124 1.53 -16.42 -14.27
N ASP A 125 1.87 -17.01 -15.40
CA ASP A 125 3.22 -16.98 -15.94
C ASP A 125 3.58 -15.74 -16.73
N GLU A 126 2.60 -14.90 -16.98
CA GLU A 126 2.81 -13.69 -17.77
C GLU A 126 3.04 -12.48 -16.89
N SER A 127 3.70 -12.70 -15.80
CA SER A 127 3.97 -11.63 -14.87
C SER A 127 4.81 -10.55 -15.53
N PRO A 128 4.46 -9.28 -15.38
CA PRO A 128 5.36 -8.23 -15.78
C PRO A 128 6.62 -8.31 -14.94
N GLN A 129 7.66 -7.67 -15.40
CA GLN A 129 8.87 -7.63 -14.58
C GLN A 129 8.60 -6.78 -13.36
N ILE A 130 8.70 -7.39 -12.21
CA ILE A 130 8.54 -6.69 -10.94
C ILE A 130 9.79 -6.85 -10.11
N ARG A 131 10.03 -5.86 -9.28
CA ARG A 131 11.12 -5.89 -8.33
C ARG A 131 10.51 -5.83 -6.94
N ILE A 132 10.85 -6.80 -6.11
CA ILE A 132 10.34 -6.88 -4.74
C ILE A 132 11.52 -6.81 -3.79
N ILE A 133 11.50 -5.81 -2.92
CA ILE A 133 12.57 -5.58 -1.96
C ILE A 133 11.99 -5.61 -0.57
N GLN A 134 12.54 -6.47 0.29
CA GLN A 134 12.12 -6.48 1.69
C GLN A 134 12.71 -5.28 2.42
N ILE A 135 11.86 -4.50 3.05
CA ILE A 135 12.25 -3.30 3.77
C ILE A 135 12.46 -3.61 5.25
N THR A 136 11.48 -4.24 5.85
CA THR A 136 11.54 -4.73 7.23
C THR A 136 10.91 -6.12 7.27
N LYS A 137 10.77 -6.69 8.45
CA LYS A 137 10.19 -8.03 8.59
C LYS A 137 8.84 -8.18 7.89
N ASN A 138 7.99 -7.16 7.99
CA ASN A 138 6.63 -7.25 7.44
C ASN A 138 6.38 -6.32 6.26
N TRP A 139 7.31 -5.44 5.92
CA TRP A 139 7.09 -4.46 4.86
C TRP A 139 7.98 -4.75 3.66
N TYR A 140 7.39 -4.62 2.48
CA TYR A 140 8.06 -4.82 1.20
C TYR A 140 7.79 -3.64 0.29
N TYR A 141 8.74 -3.34 -0.57
CA TYR A 141 8.56 -2.38 -1.65
C TYR A 141 8.45 -3.16 -2.96
N ILE A 142 7.41 -2.88 -3.72
CA ILE A 142 7.19 -3.54 -5.01
C ILE A 142 7.15 -2.50 -6.10
N GLU A 143 7.90 -2.74 -7.15
CA GLU A 143 7.99 -1.83 -8.29
C GLU A 143 7.78 -2.62 -9.56
N LEU A 144 6.87 -2.10 -10.40
CA LEU A 144 6.67 -2.64 -11.74
C LEU A 144 7.73 -2.04 -12.65
N VAL A 145 8.59 -2.90 -13.19
CA VAL A 145 9.64 -2.48 -14.11
C VAL A 145 9.13 -2.65 -15.52
N GLU A 146 9.09 -1.57 -16.29
CA GLU A 146 8.65 -1.65 -17.66
C GLU A 146 9.64 -2.42 -18.51
N LYS A 147 9.09 -3.23 -19.40
CA LYS A 147 9.91 -3.86 -20.40
C LYS A 147 10.42 -2.81 -21.38
N MET A 148 11.70 -2.88 -21.66
CA MET A 148 12.28 -2.11 -22.73
C MET A 148 12.17 -2.95 -24.01
N TRP A 149 11.55 -2.38 -25.00
CA TRP A 149 11.41 -3.08 -26.31
C TRP A 149 12.60 -2.84 -27.19
#